data_16e9608d0c930bcdd5921327c6badc1a
#
_entry.id   16e9608d0c930bcdd5921327c6badc1a
#
_cell.length_a   1.000
_cell.length_b   1.000
_cell.length_c   1.000
_cell.angle_alpha   90.00
_cell.angle_beta   90.00
_cell.angle_gamma   90.00
#
_symmetry.space_group_name_H-M   'P 1'
#
loop_
_entity.id
_entity.type
_entity.pdbx_description
1 polymer ?
#
loop_
_entity_poly.entity_id
_entity_poly.type
_entity_poly.pdbx_seq_one_letter_code
_entity_poly.pdbx_strand_id
1 'polypeptide(L)'
;MCIRDSLIPMVSAIWSMPPYEANQMPLNFFIKFFQNHGLFKLKNRPQWYTVSNRSRSYVKTILWKISGEYFKNYRVNKIISKSNGIDLYYGGKNEFFDYDKVIIATHADEALSMIENPTDQEKEVLSNFSYKENLAYIHTDETVMPKNKNAWCAWNSSMKKNEIEKNSITYWLNLLQNLECEKNIFLTLNPYLDIDETKILKKVKFTHPYFDQSALDYQSKLKNLQNKRNILFCGSYFGYGFHEDGIKSSIEMLKNLDD
;
A
#
# COMPACT_ATOMS: atom_id res chain seq x y z
N MET A 1 17.77 12.13 -20.15
CA MET A 1 18.54 11.08 -19.43
C MET A 1 18.11 10.99 -17.98
N CYS A 2 18.34 11.97 -17.10
CA CYS A 2 18.02 11.83 -15.66
C CYS A 2 16.54 11.55 -15.33
N ILE A 3 15.60 12.14 -16.06
CA ILE A 3 14.17 11.89 -15.79
C ILE A 3 13.84 10.43 -16.13
N ARG A 4 14.08 9.99 -17.37
CA ARG A 4 13.77 8.65 -17.84
C ARG A 4 14.52 7.55 -17.08
N ASP A 5 15.81 7.77 -16.82
CA ASP A 5 16.71 6.71 -16.35
C ASP A 5 16.91 6.71 -14.82
N SER A 6 16.32 7.69 -14.10
CA SER A 6 16.45 7.79 -12.65
C SER A 6 15.13 8.14 -11.97
N LEU A 7 14.50 9.28 -12.28
CA LEU A 7 13.30 9.73 -11.56
C LEU A 7 12.10 8.82 -11.81
N ILE A 8 11.81 8.50 -13.06
CA ILE A 8 10.68 7.63 -13.42
C ILE A 8 10.84 6.22 -12.81
N PRO A 9 12.00 5.53 -12.93
CA PRO A 9 12.22 4.27 -12.26
C PRO A 9 12.06 4.35 -10.74
N MET A 10 12.48 5.46 -10.12
CA MET A 10 12.32 5.66 -8.68
C MET A 10 10.84 5.82 -8.28
N VAL A 11 10.05 6.61 -9.02
CA VAL A 11 8.61 6.73 -8.83
C VAL A 11 7.93 5.37 -9.01
N SER A 12 8.28 4.65 -10.08
CA SER A 12 7.79 3.30 -10.34
C SER A 12 8.08 2.35 -9.17
N ALA A 13 9.27 2.45 -8.57
CA ALA A 13 9.65 1.63 -7.43
C ALA A 13 8.88 1.99 -6.15
N ILE A 14 8.66 3.28 -5.91
CA ILE A 14 8.00 3.78 -4.69
C ILE A 14 6.53 3.35 -4.66
N TRP A 15 5.80 3.50 -5.79
CA TRP A 15 4.37 3.21 -5.88
C TRP A 15 4.02 1.93 -6.63
N SER A 16 5.03 1.10 -6.95
CA SER A 16 4.83 -0.20 -7.63
C SER A 16 4.01 -0.09 -8.92
N MET A 17 4.30 0.93 -9.74
CA MET A 17 3.61 1.21 -10.98
C MET A 17 4.56 1.17 -12.20
N PRO A 18 4.07 0.87 -13.40
CA PRO A 18 4.89 0.90 -14.58
C PRO A 18 5.32 2.34 -14.96
N PRO A 19 6.46 2.52 -15.66
CA PRO A 19 7.02 3.84 -15.97
C PRO A 19 6.10 4.79 -16.73
N TYR A 20 5.24 4.26 -17.62
CA TYR A 20 4.30 5.10 -18.36
C TYR A 20 3.22 5.71 -17.44
N GLU A 21 2.82 5.00 -16.38
CA GLU A 21 1.88 5.51 -15.37
C GLU A 21 2.57 6.48 -14.41
N ALA A 22 3.84 6.23 -14.08
CA ALA A 22 4.63 7.16 -13.28
C ALA A 22 4.72 8.55 -13.93
N ASN A 23 4.72 8.62 -15.28
CA ASN A 23 4.66 9.86 -16.03
C ASN A 23 3.32 10.60 -15.92
N GLN A 24 2.25 9.92 -15.56
CA GLN A 24 0.92 10.52 -15.41
C GLN A 24 0.63 10.97 -13.99
N MET A 25 1.52 10.63 -13.05
CA MET A 25 1.37 11.05 -11.65
C MET A 25 1.39 12.59 -11.55
N PRO A 26 0.45 13.19 -10.78
CA PRO A 26 0.41 14.63 -10.59
C PRO A 26 1.72 15.16 -10.01
N LEU A 27 2.32 16.13 -10.71
CA LEU A 27 3.67 16.63 -10.39
C LEU A 27 3.77 17.18 -8.95
N ASN A 28 2.74 17.87 -8.48
CA ASN A 28 2.71 18.43 -7.13
C ASN A 28 2.75 17.35 -6.06
N PHE A 29 2.08 16.22 -6.27
CA PHE A 29 2.09 15.06 -5.36
C PHE A 29 3.50 14.47 -5.26
N PHE A 30 4.11 14.21 -6.40
CA PHE A 30 5.49 13.75 -6.50
C PHE A 30 6.49 14.69 -5.82
N ILE A 31 6.47 15.99 -6.15
CA ILE A 31 7.41 16.98 -5.59
C ILE A 31 7.27 17.04 -4.06
N LYS A 32 6.05 17.09 -3.54
CA LYS A 32 5.79 17.17 -2.11
C LYS A 32 6.28 15.93 -1.37
N PHE A 33 6.05 14.74 -1.94
CA PHE A 33 6.58 13.50 -1.39
C PHE A 33 8.12 13.51 -1.32
N PHE A 34 8.78 13.86 -2.42
CA PHE A 34 10.24 13.90 -2.49
C PHE A 34 10.85 14.93 -1.54
N GLN A 35 10.21 16.10 -1.39
CA GLN A 35 10.61 17.12 -0.40
C GLN A 35 10.50 16.59 1.03
N ASN A 36 9.35 15.99 1.38
CA ASN A 36 9.10 15.45 2.72
C ASN A 36 10.11 14.35 3.11
N HIS A 37 10.58 13.57 2.14
CA HIS A 37 11.53 12.48 2.36
C HIS A 37 12.99 12.90 2.15
N GLY A 38 13.26 14.20 1.86
CA GLY A 38 14.61 14.70 1.63
C GLY A 38 15.29 14.11 0.40
N LEU A 39 14.55 13.57 -0.56
CA LEU A 39 15.08 12.89 -1.74
C LEU A 39 15.75 13.85 -2.74
N PHE A 40 15.44 15.14 -2.68
CA PHE A 40 16.11 16.19 -3.45
C PHE A 40 17.42 16.69 -2.81
N LYS A 41 17.73 16.27 -1.57
CA LYS A 41 18.94 16.71 -0.88
C LYS A 41 20.16 15.95 -1.42
N LEU A 42 21.21 16.68 -1.79
CA LEU A 42 22.50 16.10 -2.17
C LEU A 42 23.40 15.85 -0.95
N LYS A 43 23.26 16.71 0.08
CA LYS A 43 23.99 16.61 1.36
C LYS A 43 22.98 16.51 2.51
N ASN A 44 23.44 16.02 3.66
CA ASN A 44 22.61 15.86 4.87
C ASN A 44 21.30 15.11 4.59
N ARG A 45 21.38 14.01 3.86
CA ARG A 45 20.24 13.14 3.62
C ARG A 45 19.80 12.51 4.94
N PRO A 46 18.47 12.31 5.14
CA PRO A 46 17.98 11.62 6.33
C PRO A 46 18.54 10.20 6.38
N GLN A 47 18.88 9.72 7.57
CA GLN A 47 19.22 8.32 7.78
C GLN A 47 17.93 7.49 7.64
N TRP A 48 18.01 6.46 6.83
CA TRP A 48 16.91 5.51 6.69
C TRP A 48 17.01 4.41 7.74
N TYR A 49 15.87 4.01 8.25
CA TYR A 49 15.74 2.95 9.24
C TYR A 49 14.68 1.94 8.81
N THR A 50 14.82 0.71 9.26
CA THR A 50 13.80 -0.32 9.18
C THR A 50 13.52 -0.88 10.56
N VAL A 51 12.31 -1.41 10.75
CA VAL A 51 11.94 -2.02 12.03
C VAL A 51 12.67 -3.36 12.18
N SER A 52 13.40 -3.52 13.27
CA SER A 52 14.02 -4.82 13.61
C SER A 52 12.94 -5.90 13.68
N ASN A 53 13.22 -7.07 13.09
CA ASN A 53 12.26 -8.16 12.91
C ASN A 53 11.02 -7.79 12.08
N ARG A 54 11.11 -6.72 11.25
CA ARG A 54 10.11 -6.30 10.27
C ARG A 54 8.80 -5.81 10.87
N SER A 55 7.86 -5.43 10.00
CA SER A 55 6.55 -4.88 10.40
C SER A 55 5.74 -5.79 11.31
N ARG A 56 5.91 -7.11 11.22
CA ARG A 56 5.26 -8.06 12.11
C ARG A 56 5.55 -7.82 13.61
N SER A 57 6.71 -7.25 13.92
CA SER A 57 7.12 -6.93 15.28
C SER A 57 6.20 -5.88 15.92
N TYR A 58 6.03 -4.74 15.28
CA TYR A 58 5.16 -3.69 15.83
C TYR A 58 3.67 -4.08 15.78
N VAL A 59 3.23 -4.81 14.74
CA VAL A 59 1.85 -5.33 14.68
C VAL A 59 1.54 -6.23 15.88
N LYS A 60 2.45 -7.16 16.23
CA LYS A 60 2.28 -7.98 17.43
C LYS A 60 2.21 -7.15 18.71
N THR A 61 3.06 -6.13 18.83
CA THR A 61 3.07 -5.25 20.00
C THR A 61 1.76 -4.46 20.13
N ILE A 62 1.21 -3.98 19.02
CA ILE A 62 -0.07 -3.29 18.99
C ILE A 62 -1.19 -4.25 19.42
N LEU A 63 -1.28 -5.42 18.78
CA LEU A 63 -2.30 -6.42 19.08
C LEU A 63 -2.27 -6.86 20.57
N TRP A 64 -1.08 -6.96 21.14
CA TRP A 64 -0.95 -7.29 22.56
C TRP A 64 -1.49 -6.20 23.51
N LYS A 65 -1.51 -4.94 23.06
CA LYS A 65 -2.02 -3.81 23.84
C LYS A 65 -3.53 -3.56 23.66
N ILE A 66 -4.16 -4.20 22.68
CA ILE A 66 -5.60 -4.05 22.45
C ILE A 66 -6.34 -4.83 23.53
N SER A 67 -7.25 -4.16 24.22
CA SER A 67 -8.13 -4.75 25.25
C SER A 67 -9.36 -5.44 24.68
N GLY A 68 -9.68 -5.20 23.41
CA GLY A 68 -10.83 -5.79 22.72
C GLY A 68 -10.54 -7.16 22.12
N GLU A 69 -11.56 -7.80 21.61
CA GLU A 69 -11.44 -9.08 20.91
C GLU A 69 -10.80 -8.93 19.53
N TYR A 70 -10.00 -9.91 19.12
CA TYR A 70 -9.32 -9.95 17.83
C TYR A 70 -9.63 -11.23 17.08
N PHE A 71 -10.37 -11.11 15.99
CA PHE A 71 -10.80 -12.24 15.17
C PHE A 71 -9.95 -12.36 13.89
N LYS A 72 -9.26 -13.48 13.73
CA LYS A 72 -8.55 -13.84 12.49
C LYS A 72 -9.45 -14.69 11.60
N ASN A 73 -9.28 -14.53 10.27
CA ASN A 73 -10.04 -15.28 9.27
C ASN A 73 -11.55 -15.01 9.30
N TYR A 74 -11.93 -13.88 9.85
CA TYR A 74 -13.30 -13.36 9.85
C TYR A 74 -13.42 -12.27 8.78
N ARG A 75 -13.54 -12.68 7.53
CA ARG A 75 -13.72 -11.72 6.43
C ARG A 75 -15.10 -11.10 6.53
N VAL A 76 -15.14 -9.79 6.74
CA VAL A 76 -16.38 -9.02 6.62
C VAL A 76 -16.75 -8.94 5.15
N ASN A 77 -17.99 -9.23 4.83
CA ASN A 77 -18.52 -9.24 3.46
C ASN A 77 -19.68 -8.29 3.26
N LYS A 78 -20.36 -7.85 4.35
CA LYS A 78 -21.45 -6.89 4.25
C LYS A 78 -21.59 -6.08 5.53
N ILE A 79 -21.90 -4.80 5.37
CA ILE A 79 -22.13 -3.82 6.43
C ILE A 79 -23.47 -3.14 6.16
N ILE A 80 -24.41 -3.23 7.11
CA ILE A 80 -25.70 -2.57 7.04
C ILE A 80 -25.77 -1.51 8.13
N SER A 81 -25.87 -0.25 7.74
CA SER A 81 -26.10 0.85 8.67
C SER A 81 -27.60 0.96 8.98
N LYS A 82 -27.91 1.02 10.26
CA LYS A 82 -29.25 1.24 10.83
C LYS A 82 -29.31 2.58 11.56
N SER A 83 -30.51 2.96 11.99
CA SER A 83 -30.69 4.18 12.81
C SER A 83 -29.88 4.15 14.12
N ASN A 84 -29.77 2.96 14.73
CA ASN A 84 -29.17 2.77 16.07
C ASN A 84 -27.99 1.82 16.06
N GLY A 85 -27.19 1.78 14.99
CA GLY A 85 -26.02 0.92 14.95
C GLY A 85 -25.72 0.30 13.58
N ILE A 86 -24.94 -0.75 13.61
CA ILE A 86 -24.39 -1.42 12.42
C ILE A 86 -24.56 -2.93 12.55
N ASP A 87 -25.18 -3.57 11.55
CA ASP A 87 -25.10 -5.01 11.39
C ASP A 87 -23.88 -5.36 10.52
N LEU A 88 -22.99 -6.18 11.06
CA LEU A 88 -21.78 -6.60 10.40
C LEU A 88 -21.82 -8.10 10.10
N TYR A 89 -21.79 -8.47 8.82
CA TYR A 89 -21.82 -9.85 8.34
C TYR A 89 -20.41 -10.33 7.98
N TYR A 90 -20.08 -11.57 8.34
CA TYR A 90 -18.78 -12.15 8.09
C TYR A 90 -18.84 -13.62 7.69
N GLY A 91 -17.80 -14.12 7.04
CA GLY A 91 -17.60 -15.54 6.77
C GLY A 91 -18.61 -16.21 5.82
N GLY A 92 -19.37 -15.43 5.05
CA GLY A 92 -20.40 -15.95 4.12
C GLY A 92 -21.60 -16.58 4.80
N LYS A 93 -21.78 -16.37 6.09
CA LYS A 93 -22.94 -16.80 6.88
C LYS A 93 -23.99 -15.69 6.91
N ASN A 94 -25.26 -16.07 7.14
CA ASN A 94 -26.33 -15.11 7.39
C ASN A 94 -26.35 -14.63 8.86
N GLU A 95 -25.30 -14.92 9.62
CA GLU A 95 -25.13 -14.45 10.98
C GLU A 95 -24.47 -13.09 10.97
N PHE A 96 -24.91 -12.18 11.82
CA PHE A 96 -24.36 -10.85 11.97
C PHE A 96 -24.13 -10.51 13.44
N PHE A 97 -23.21 -9.57 13.68
CA PHE A 97 -23.04 -8.91 14.96
C PHE A 97 -23.56 -7.48 14.89
N ASP A 98 -24.19 -7.03 15.97
CA ASP A 98 -24.67 -5.68 16.14
C ASP A 98 -23.59 -4.85 16.87
N TYR A 99 -23.27 -3.67 16.32
CA TYR A 99 -22.30 -2.74 16.86
C TYR A 99 -22.83 -1.31 16.79
N ASP A 100 -22.38 -0.45 17.71
CA ASP A 100 -22.74 0.97 17.68
C ASP A 100 -22.16 1.66 16.45
N LYS A 101 -20.88 1.41 16.15
CA LYS A 101 -20.14 2.02 15.04
C LYS A 101 -19.20 1.01 14.39
N VAL A 102 -18.85 1.25 13.13
CA VAL A 102 -17.81 0.49 12.40
C VAL A 102 -16.73 1.42 11.88
N ILE A 103 -15.48 1.00 12.04
CA ILE A 103 -14.32 1.63 11.41
C ILE A 103 -13.84 0.72 10.29
N ILE A 104 -13.87 1.22 9.06
CA ILE A 104 -13.42 0.47 7.88
C ILE A 104 -11.99 0.91 7.56
N ALA A 105 -11.04 0.00 7.74
CA ALA A 105 -9.60 0.22 7.54
C ALA A 105 -9.04 -0.63 6.38
N THR A 106 -9.88 -0.97 5.41
CA THR A 106 -9.50 -1.70 4.18
C THR A 106 -9.16 -0.73 3.05
N HIS A 107 -8.94 -1.24 1.83
CA HIS A 107 -8.91 -0.41 0.63
C HIS A 107 -10.27 0.28 0.41
N ALA A 108 -10.27 1.42 -0.29
CA ALA A 108 -11.49 2.20 -0.53
C ALA A 108 -12.52 1.45 -1.40
N ASP A 109 -12.07 0.71 -2.41
CA ASP A 109 -12.89 -0.14 -3.27
C ASP A 109 -13.51 -1.31 -2.48
N GLU A 110 -12.73 -1.95 -1.61
CA GLU A 110 -13.23 -2.98 -0.69
C GLU A 110 -14.25 -2.40 0.30
N ALA A 111 -13.95 -1.22 0.88
CA ALA A 111 -14.87 -0.51 1.76
C ALA A 111 -16.23 -0.27 1.07
N LEU A 112 -16.19 0.27 -0.15
CA LEU A 112 -17.41 0.52 -0.92
C LEU A 112 -18.18 -0.79 -1.23
N SER A 113 -17.47 -1.86 -1.54
CA SER A 113 -18.08 -3.16 -1.88
C SER A 113 -18.79 -3.83 -0.70
N MET A 114 -18.34 -3.54 0.54
CA MET A 114 -18.94 -4.11 1.75
C MET A 114 -20.17 -3.35 2.24
N ILE A 115 -20.31 -2.07 1.90
CA ILE A 115 -21.44 -1.24 2.38
C ILE A 115 -22.70 -1.58 1.59
N GLU A 116 -23.70 -2.11 2.28
CA GLU A 116 -25.03 -2.31 1.72
C GLU A 116 -25.73 -0.95 1.54
N ASN A 117 -26.23 -0.68 0.34
CA ASN A 117 -26.87 0.59 -0.01
C ASN A 117 -26.00 1.83 0.32
N PRO A 118 -24.80 1.95 -0.26
CA PRO A 118 -23.96 3.11 -0.04
C PRO A 118 -24.66 4.38 -0.55
N THR A 119 -24.47 5.49 0.18
CA THR A 119 -24.97 6.80 -0.25
C THR A 119 -24.29 7.27 -1.53
N ASP A 120 -24.89 8.23 -2.22
CA ASP A 120 -24.29 8.80 -3.44
C ASP A 120 -22.93 9.44 -3.12
N GLN A 121 -22.77 10.04 -1.96
CA GLN A 121 -21.50 10.61 -1.51
C GLN A 121 -20.44 9.54 -1.24
N GLU A 122 -20.80 8.42 -0.58
CA GLU A 122 -19.89 7.27 -0.36
C GLU A 122 -19.46 6.67 -1.70
N LYS A 123 -20.39 6.48 -2.64
CA LYS A 123 -20.09 6.01 -4.01
C LYS A 123 -19.17 6.99 -4.72
N GLU A 124 -19.54 8.27 -4.77
CA GLU A 124 -18.76 9.30 -5.45
C GLU A 124 -17.32 9.36 -4.91
N VAL A 125 -17.14 9.36 -3.59
CA VAL A 125 -15.81 9.55 -3.00
C VAL A 125 -14.98 8.27 -3.10
N LEU A 126 -15.51 7.12 -2.67
CA LEU A 126 -14.72 5.89 -2.56
C LEU A 126 -14.40 5.25 -3.93
N SER A 127 -15.25 5.43 -4.96
CA SER A 127 -14.99 4.90 -6.30
C SER A 127 -13.85 5.61 -7.05
N ASN A 128 -13.39 6.75 -6.55
CA ASN A 128 -12.28 7.50 -7.16
C ASN A 128 -10.89 7.04 -6.69
N PHE A 129 -10.83 5.99 -5.86
CA PHE A 129 -9.57 5.35 -5.46
C PHE A 129 -9.45 4.00 -6.16
N SER A 130 -8.58 3.93 -7.15
CA SER A 130 -8.31 2.70 -7.88
C SER A 130 -7.11 1.96 -7.29
N TYR A 131 -7.08 0.65 -7.50
CA TYR A 131 -5.99 -0.22 -7.04
C TYR A 131 -5.50 -1.08 -8.19
N LYS A 132 -4.18 -1.27 -8.26
CA LYS A 132 -3.53 -2.07 -9.30
C LYS A 132 -2.91 -3.32 -8.73
N GLU A 133 -3.11 -4.40 -9.44
CA GLU A 133 -2.53 -5.68 -9.08
C GLU A 133 -1.04 -5.71 -9.39
N ASN A 134 -0.25 -6.21 -8.44
CA ASN A 134 1.16 -6.44 -8.57
C ASN A 134 1.49 -7.87 -8.16
N LEU A 135 2.27 -8.54 -8.97
CA LEU A 135 2.76 -9.88 -8.70
C LEU A 135 4.16 -9.81 -8.11
N ALA A 136 4.33 -10.29 -6.89
CA ALA A 136 5.59 -10.29 -6.16
C ALA A 136 6.17 -11.70 -6.06
N TYR A 137 7.43 -11.87 -6.45
CA TYR A 137 8.18 -13.09 -6.31
C TYR A 137 9.26 -12.93 -5.24
N ILE A 138 9.23 -13.76 -4.21
CA ILE A 138 10.35 -13.90 -3.27
C ILE A 138 11.20 -15.07 -3.77
N HIS A 139 12.47 -14.82 -4.05
CA HIS A 139 13.35 -15.80 -4.70
C HIS A 139 14.83 -15.60 -4.33
N THR A 140 15.66 -16.55 -4.76
CA THR A 140 17.12 -16.52 -4.58
C THR A 140 17.87 -16.43 -5.93
N ASP A 141 17.18 -16.14 -7.00
CA ASP A 141 17.79 -16.08 -8.33
C ASP A 141 18.52 -14.75 -8.56
N GLU A 142 19.83 -14.80 -8.68
CA GLU A 142 20.70 -13.64 -8.91
C GLU A 142 20.69 -13.16 -10.37
N THR A 143 20.14 -13.93 -11.30
CA THR A 143 20.19 -13.61 -12.75
C THR A 143 19.38 -12.36 -13.09
N VAL A 144 18.40 -11.98 -12.28
CA VAL A 144 17.60 -10.75 -12.43
C VAL A 144 18.32 -9.48 -11.95
N MET A 145 19.44 -9.66 -11.27
CA MET A 145 20.25 -8.57 -10.74
C MET A 145 21.31 -8.10 -11.76
N PRO A 146 21.86 -6.88 -11.60
CA PRO A 146 22.97 -6.43 -12.45
C PRO A 146 24.12 -7.43 -12.47
N LYS A 147 24.72 -7.68 -13.66
CA LYS A 147 25.87 -8.58 -13.82
C LYS A 147 27.07 -8.16 -12.94
N ASN A 148 27.29 -6.85 -12.80
CA ASN A 148 28.33 -6.33 -11.91
C ASN A 148 27.77 -6.24 -10.48
N LYS A 149 28.24 -7.08 -9.57
CA LYS A 149 27.80 -7.09 -8.17
C LYS A 149 28.06 -5.76 -7.44
N ASN A 150 29.06 -4.98 -7.86
CA ASN A 150 29.32 -3.65 -7.28
C ASN A 150 28.21 -2.62 -7.62
N ALA A 151 27.35 -2.92 -8.59
CA ALA A 151 26.19 -2.10 -8.93
C ALA A 151 24.91 -2.51 -8.17
N TRP A 152 24.97 -3.53 -7.31
CA TRP A 152 23.81 -3.96 -6.55
C TRP A 152 23.45 -2.94 -5.50
N CYS A 153 22.19 -2.54 -5.48
CA CYS A 153 21.60 -1.65 -4.51
C CYS A 153 20.44 -2.35 -3.77
N ALA A 154 19.95 -1.74 -2.70
CA ALA A 154 18.75 -2.23 -2.02
C ALA A 154 17.54 -2.28 -2.98
N TRP A 155 17.48 -1.33 -3.94
CA TRP A 155 16.43 -1.21 -4.96
C TRP A 155 17.09 -1.22 -6.35
N ASN A 156 16.71 -2.15 -7.19
CA ASN A 156 17.24 -2.30 -8.55
C ASN A 156 16.09 -2.29 -9.54
N SER A 157 16.13 -1.35 -10.48
CA SER A 157 15.14 -1.29 -11.56
C SER A 157 15.77 -1.87 -12.83
N SER A 158 15.08 -2.78 -13.47
CA SER A 158 15.46 -3.32 -14.77
C SER A 158 14.35 -3.05 -15.79
N MET A 159 14.74 -2.54 -16.96
CA MET A 159 13.82 -2.21 -18.05
C MET A 159 14.27 -2.92 -19.31
N LYS A 160 13.33 -3.44 -20.08
CA LYS A 160 13.63 -3.99 -21.40
C LYS A 160 13.86 -2.86 -22.38
N LYS A 161 14.98 -2.90 -23.10
CA LYS A 161 15.30 -1.91 -24.14
C LYS A 161 14.19 -1.89 -25.18
N ASN A 162 13.64 -0.71 -25.47
CA ASN A 162 12.54 -0.47 -26.40
C ASN A 162 11.13 -0.96 -25.97
N GLU A 163 10.98 -1.50 -24.76
CA GLU A 163 9.69 -1.86 -24.19
C GLU A 163 9.56 -1.20 -22.81
N ILE A 164 9.26 0.11 -22.81
CA ILE A 164 9.16 0.92 -21.57
C ILE A 164 8.10 0.37 -20.61
N GLU A 165 7.12 -0.36 -21.13
CA GLU A 165 6.06 -0.98 -20.35
C GLU A 165 6.54 -2.18 -19.51
N LYS A 166 7.65 -2.83 -19.95
CA LYS A 166 8.21 -3.98 -19.22
C LYS A 166 9.33 -3.52 -18.30
N ASN A 167 8.94 -3.24 -17.07
CA ASN A 167 9.83 -2.88 -15.99
C ASN A 167 9.62 -3.84 -14.82
N SER A 168 10.71 -4.29 -14.24
CA SER A 168 10.71 -5.02 -12.97
C SER A 168 11.51 -4.27 -11.94
N ILE A 169 11.08 -4.35 -10.70
CA ILE A 169 11.80 -3.80 -9.57
C ILE A 169 12.20 -4.96 -8.66
N THR A 170 13.49 -5.08 -8.43
CA THR A 170 14.05 -6.10 -7.56
C THR A 170 14.63 -5.46 -6.30
N TYR A 171 14.09 -5.82 -5.16
CA TYR A 171 14.59 -5.44 -3.83
C TYR A 171 15.56 -6.53 -3.35
N TRP A 172 16.79 -6.13 -3.03
CA TRP A 172 17.73 -7.02 -2.34
C TRP A 172 17.48 -6.94 -0.85
N LEU A 173 16.78 -7.94 -0.34
CA LEU A 173 16.27 -7.92 1.04
C LEU A 173 17.38 -8.03 2.09
N ASN A 174 18.50 -8.68 1.77
CA ASN A 174 19.65 -8.75 2.69
C ASN A 174 20.17 -7.35 3.04
N LEU A 175 20.32 -6.49 2.03
CA LEU A 175 20.76 -5.11 2.25
C LEU A 175 19.62 -4.24 2.81
N LEU A 176 18.41 -4.37 2.26
CA LEU A 176 17.27 -3.52 2.64
C LEU A 176 16.81 -3.74 4.08
N GLN A 177 16.88 -4.98 4.57
CA GLN A 177 16.35 -5.39 5.88
C GLN A 177 17.45 -5.92 6.83
N ASN A 178 18.72 -5.76 6.46
CA ASN A 178 19.86 -6.28 7.22
C ASN A 178 19.66 -7.75 7.64
N LEU A 179 19.40 -8.62 6.64
CA LEU A 179 19.16 -10.03 6.92
C LEU A 179 20.48 -10.77 7.14
N GLU A 180 20.61 -11.43 8.27
CA GLU A 180 21.72 -12.33 8.59
C GLU A 180 21.44 -13.72 8.01
N CYS A 181 21.68 -13.89 6.70
CA CYS A 181 21.56 -15.18 6.02
C CYS A 181 22.60 -15.30 4.90
N GLU A 182 23.08 -16.52 4.65
CA GLU A 182 24.11 -16.80 3.64
C GLU A 182 23.63 -16.60 2.20
N LYS A 183 22.34 -16.86 1.96
CA LYS A 183 21.74 -16.74 0.62
C LYS A 183 21.25 -15.31 0.39
N ASN A 184 21.43 -14.81 -0.84
CA ASN A 184 20.78 -13.61 -1.28
C ASN A 184 19.28 -13.86 -1.48
N ILE A 185 18.45 -13.05 -0.84
CA ILE A 185 17.00 -13.08 -0.96
C ILE A 185 16.54 -11.82 -1.67
N PHE A 186 15.77 -12.01 -2.71
CA PHE A 186 15.20 -10.93 -3.53
C PHE A 186 13.68 -10.95 -3.45
N LEU A 187 13.08 -9.77 -3.61
CA LEU A 187 11.68 -9.60 -3.92
C LEU A 187 11.60 -8.85 -5.25
N THR A 188 11.09 -9.51 -6.29
CA THR A 188 10.89 -8.88 -7.59
C THR A 188 9.41 -8.65 -7.84
N LEU A 189 9.06 -7.39 -8.15
CA LEU A 189 7.71 -7.00 -8.56
C LEU A 189 7.60 -7.06 -10.07
N ASN A 190 6.52 -7.67 -10.54
CA ASN A 190 6.15 -7.77 -11.95
C ASN A 190 7.32 -8.21 -12.84
N PRO A 191 7.95 -9.37 -12.55
CA PRO A 191 9.11 -9.81 -13.27
C PRO A 191 8.79 -9.97 -14.78
N TYR A 192 9.57 -9.31 -15.64
CA TYR A 192 9.56 -9.56 -17.08
C TYR A 192 10.68 -10.49 -17.51
N LEU A 193 11.68 -10.68 -16.66
CA LEU A 193 12.72 -11.71 -16.82
C LEU A 193 12.23 -12.99 -16.18
N ASP A 194 12.55 -14.10 -16.80
CA ASP A 194 12.24 -15.41 -16.23
C ASP A 194 13.08 -15.65 -14.99
N ILE A 195 12.39 -15.96 -13.89
CA ILE A 195 12.99 -16.37 -12.63
C ILE A 195 12.96 -17.89 -12.59
N ASP A 196 14.09 -18.52 -12.30
CA ASP A 196 14.19 -19.96 -12.13
C ASP A 196 13.17 -20.47 -11.08
N GLU A 197 12.21 -21.27 -11.53
CA GLU A 197 11.13 -21.79 -10.68
C GLU A 197 11.66 -22.53 -9.44
N THR A 198 12.83 -23.19 -9.56
CA THR A 198 13.46 -23.90 -8.43
C THR A 198 14.02 -22.97 -7.35
N LYS A 199 14.19 -21.69 -7.67
CA LYS A 199 14.69 -20.66 -6.77
C LYS A 199 13.59 -19.78 -6.20
N ILE A 200 12.33 -19.98 -6.62
CA ILE A 200 11.19 -19.21 -6.10
C ILE A 200 10.79 -19.77 -4.74
N LEU A 201 10.82 -18.91 -3.74
CA LEU A 201 10.39 -19.24 -2.38
C LEU A 201 8.88 -19.00 -2.19
N LYS A 202 8.36 -17.92 -2.80
CA LYS A 202 6.93 -17.58 -2.71
C LYS A 202 6.51 -16.64 -3.82
N LYS A 203 5.30 -16.85 -4.35
CA LYS A 203 4.58 -15.89 -5.22
C LYS A 203 3.43 -15.30 -4.43
N VAL A 204 3.29 -13.98 -4.47
CA VAL A 204 2.22 -13.25 -3.76
C VAL A 204 1.64 -12.20 -4.69
N LYS A 205 0.34 -12.12 -4.72
CA LYS A 205 -0.42 -11.08 -5.43
C LYS A 205 -0.80 -10.00 -4.44
N PHE A 206 -0.44 -8.75 -4.76
CA PHE A 206 -0.81 -7.56 -4.00
C PHE A 206 -1.60 -6.60 -4.87
N THR A 207 -2.43 -5.79 -4.23
CA THR A 207 -3.04 -4.62 -4.85
C THR A 207 -2.49 -3.37 -4.18
N HIS A 208 -2.04 -2.41 -4.99
CA HIS A 208 -1.49 -1.14 -4.51
C HIS A 208 -2.37 0.02 -4.97
N PRO A 209 -2.55 1.06 -4.13
CA PRO A 209 -3.31 2.24 -4.53
C PRO A 209 -2.63 2.96 -5.69
N TYR A 210 -3.43 3.40 -6.64
CA TYR A 210 -2.99 4.20 -7.78
C TYR A 210 -3.43 5.65 -7.59
N PHE A 211 -2.46 6.57 -7.58
CA PHE A 211 -2.70 7.98 -7.33
C PHE A 211 -2.68 8.77 -8.62
N ASP A 212 -3.83 8.85 -9.27
CA ASP A 212 -4.08 9.77 -10.37
C ASP A 212 -4.66 11.12 -9.87
N GLN A 213 -4.97 12.02 -10.78
CA GLN A 213 -5.54 13.31 -10.42
C GLN A 213 -6.88 13.15 -9.70
N SER A 214 -7.70 12.19 -10.11
CA SER A 214 -8.99 11.92 -9.48
C SER A 214 -8.83 11.54 -8.01
N ALA A 215 -7.96 10.56 -7.71
CA ALA A 215 -7.68 10.16 -6.33
C ALA A 215 -7.26 11.36 -5.47
N LEU A 216 -6.40 12.25 -5.99
CA LEU A 216 -5.94 13.43 -5.24
C LEU A 216 -7.06 14.45 -5.00
N ASP A 217 -7.91 14.70 -5.99
CA ASP A 217 -9.04 15.62 -5.88
C ASP A 217 -10.05 15.14 -4.83
N TYR A 218 -10.22 13.80 -4.73
CA TYR A 218 -11.16 13.19 -3.80
C TYR A 218 -10.58 12.91 -2.41
N GLN A 219 -9.26 12.91 -2.22
CA GLN A 219 -8.67 12.77 -0.87
C GLN A 219 -9.21 13.80 0.12
N SER A 220 -9.37 15.05 -0.31
CA SER A 220 -9.89 16.13 0.56
C SER A 220 -11.36 15.90 0.97
N LYS A 221 -12.12 15.11 0.21
CA LYS A 221 -13.53 14.79 0.45
C LYS A 221 -13.73 13.64 1.43
N LEU A 222 -12.72 12.78 1.65
CA LEU A 222 -12.79 11.64 2.57
C LEU A 222 -13.19 12.02 4.00
N LYS A 223 -12.76 13.19 4.47
CA LYS A 223 -13.14 13.72 5.78
C LYS A 223 -14.67 13.93 5.93
N ASN A 224 -15.37 14.19 4.83
CA ASN A 224 -16.81 14.44 4.82
C ASN A 224 -17.63 13.15 4.96
N LEU A 225 -16.99 11.97 4.85
CA LEU A 225 -17.63 10.67 5.05
C LEU A 225 -17.64 10.23 6.51
N GLN A 226 -16.81 10.87 7.36
CA GLN A 226 -16.61 10.40 8.73
C GLN A 226 -17.88 10.49 9.57
N ASN A 227 -18.13 9.44 10.33
CA ASN A 227 -19.25 9.26 11.27
C ASN A 227 -20.64 9.52 10.65
N LYS A 228 -20.76 9.40 9.33
CA LYS A 228 -22.06 9.37 8.67
C LYS A 228 -22.62 7.96 8.78
N ARG A 229 -23.85 7.83 9.28
CA ARG A 229 -24.50 6.51 9.42
C ARG A 229 -23.72 5.52 10.31
N ASN A 230 -22.98 5.99 11.33
CA ASN A 230 -22.14 5.18 12.22
C ASN A 230 -20.96 4.46 11.51
N ILE A 231 -20.57 4.94 10.33
CA ILE A 231 -19.43 4.42 9.55
C ILE A 231 -18.30 5.44 9.58
N LEU A 232 -17.09 4.98 9.89
CA LEU A 232 -15.85 5.75 9.82
C LEU A 232 -14.86 5.05 8.91
N PHE A 233 -13.98 5.84 8.31
CA PHE A 233 -12.99 5.34 7.35
C PHE A 233 -11.59 5.79 7.73
N CYS A 234 -10.61 4.90 7.60
CA CYS A 234 -9.20 5.22 7.67
C CYS A 234 -8.42 4.30 6.73
N GLY A 235 -7.18 4.67 6.41
CA GLY A 235 -6.34 3.88 5.53
C GLY A 235 -5.25 4.71 4.88
N SER A 236 -4.31 4.05 4.24
CA SER A 236 -3.18 4.71 3.59
C SER A 236 -3.58 5.57 2.38
N TYR A 237 -4.75 5.34 1.80
CA TYR A 237 -5.28 6.13 0.68
C TYR A 237 -5.71 7.56 1.07
N PHE A 238 -5.74 7.89 2.36
CA PHE A 238 -5.88 9.26 2.86
C PHE A 238 -4.62 10.12 2.66
N GLY A 239 -3.49 9.51 2.32
CA GLY A 239 -2.20 10.17 2.10
C GLY A 239 -1.47 9.62 0.88
N TYR A 240 -0.19 9.28 1.06
CA TYR A 240 0.67 8.81 -0.03
C TYR A 240 0.66 7.29 -0.24
N GLY A 241 -0.11 6.54 0.55
CA GLY A 241 -0.22 5.08 0.44
C GLY A 241 0.71 4.28 1.35
N PHE A 242 1.28 4.89 2.38
CA PHE A 242 2.24 4.26 3.28
C PHE A 242 1.67 4.01 4.69
N HIS A 243 2.38 3.24 5.50
CA HIS A 243 1.98 2.90 6.87
C HIS A 243 1.74 4.13 7.74
N GLU A 244 2.59 5.16 7.60
CA GLU A 244 2.43 6.43 8.33
C GLU A 244 1.12 7.15 7.96
N ASP A 245 0.72 7.09 6.70
CA ASP A 245 -0.55 7.68 6.26
C ASP A 245 -1.75 6.94 6.85
N GLY A 246 -1.65 5.61 6.96
CA GLY A 246 -2.65 4.80 7.64
C GLY A 246 -2.81 5.20 9.11
N ILE A 247 -1.72 5.34 9.85
CA ILE A 247 -1.75 5.76 11.26
C ILE A 247 -2.27 7.19 11.40
N LYS A 248 -1.80 8.13 10.58
CA LYS A 248 -2.27 9.52 10.59
C LYS A 248 -3.77 9.61 10.33
N SER A 249 -4.26 8.88 9.33
CA SER A 249 -5.69 8.84 9.03
C SER A 249 -6.52 8.29 10.18
N SER A 250 -6.01 7.27 10.88
CA SER A 250 -6.67 6.68 12.05
C SER A 250 -6.75 7.68 13.21
N ILE A 251 -5.66 8.40 13.50
CA ILE A 251 -5.64 9.43 14.55
C ILE A 251 -6.61 10.58 14.21
N GLU A 252 -6.67 11.00 12.96
CA GLU A 252 -7.57 12.06 12.53
C GLU A 252 -9.04 11.61 12.56
N MET A 253 -9.30 10.36 12.15
CA MET A 253 -10.63 9.75 12.21
C MET A 253 -11.16 9.67 13.65
N LEU A 254 -10.33 9.36 14.65
CA LEU A 254 -10.73 9.27 16.07
C LEU A 254 -11.31 10.58 16.60
N LYS A 255 -10.97 11.74 16.03
CA LYS A 255 -11.57 13.04 16.40
C LYS A 255 -13.05 13.14 16.07
N ASN A 256 -13.54 12.27 15.19
CA ASN A 256 -14.94 12.21 14.77
C ASN A 256 -15.69 11.02 15.43
N LEU A 257 -15.06 10.32 16.37
CA LEU A 257 -15.66 9.12 16.95
C LEU A 257 -16.81 9.46 17.91
N ASP A 258 -16.69 10.59 18.63
CA ASP A 258 -17.62 11.01 19.69
C ASP A 258 -18.72 11.96 19.18
N ASP A 259 -18.61 12.42 17.90
CA ASP A 259 -19.63 13.24 17.25
C ASP A 259 -20.79 12.34 16.74
#